data_41a95422de2a497c64e1be0127ebe01c
#
_entry.id   41a95422de2a497c64e1be0127ebe01c
#
_cell.length_a   1.000
_cell.length_b   1.000
_cell.length_c   1.000
_cell.angle_alpha   90.00
_cell.angle_beta   90.00
_cell.angle_gamma   90.00
#
_symmetry.space_group_name_H-M   'P 1'
#
loop_
_entity.id
_entity.type
_entity.pdbx_description
1 polymer ?
#
loop_
_entity_poly.entity_id
_entity_poly.type
_entity_poly.pdbx_seq_one_letter_code
_entity_poly.pdbx_strand_id
1 'polypeptide(L)'
;MNTHSFLADDDHQSNQYKYVLNTTNKLQERRTSDRSKCTFRDSDLRSFALKLAQQGNYTEAIALLSQLIYRHPHNAVDYNNRGLIYFQSGERQKALSDYNTALKLNPYLASAYNNRANYYAACGELAVALADYDRAIDLKPHHVRAWINRGITWRDLGQYQEAIDNFDVALLFGQLEGYIWAERGRTYHLWGDWNCAIADYRRALTQLSSLDNSQDISRCRLRLQLENRLNELLSESAS
;
A
#
# COMPACT_ATOMS: atom_id res chain seq x y z
N MET A 1 34.76 16.39 -20.28
CA MET A 1 35.69 15.36 -19.78
C MET A 1 35.67 15.40 -18.28
N ASN A 2 34.96 14.51 -17.63
CA ASN A 2 35.15 14.07 -16.25
C ASN A 2 34.29 12.82 -16.05
N THR A 3 34.95 11.70 -16.22
CA THR A 3 34.46 10.35 -15.88
C THR A 3 34.61 10.19 -14.39
N HIS A 4 33.51 10.06 -13.66
CA HIS A 4 33.50 9.53 -12.31
C HIS A 4 32.94 8.10 -12.35
N SER A 5 33.85 7.19 -12.11
CA SER A 5 33.65 5.77 -11.90
C SER A 5 32.78 5.51 -10.67
N PHE A 6 31.62 4.89 -10.86
CA PHE A 6 30.89 4.20 -9.79
C PHE A 6 31.36 2.75 -9.73
N LEU A 7 32.35 2.50 -8.89
CA LEU A 7 32.71 1.18 -8.40
C LEU A 7 32.86 1.31 -6.89
N ALA A 8 31.87 0.82 -6.14
CA ALA A 8 31.94 0.28 -4.78
C ALA A 8 30.54 0.27 -4.18
N ASP A 9 29.88 -0.89 -4.17
CA ASP A 9 28.83 -1.23 -3.18
C ASP A 9 28.37 -2.69 -3.30
N ASP A 10 29.10 -3.57 -4.03
CA ASP A 10 28.76 -5.00 -4.11
C ASP A 10 29.08 -5.80 -2.82
N ASP A 11 29.98 -5.32 -1.98
CA ASP A 11 30.39 -6.03 -0.77
C ASP A 11 29.41 -5.89 0.39
N HIS A 12 28.60 -4.81 0.43
CA HIS A 12 27.60 -4.62 1.50
C HIS A 12 26.37 -5.52 1.32
N GLN A 13 25.92 -5.74 0.09
CA GLN A 13 24.79 -6.63 -0.20
C GLN A 13 25.14 -8.10 0.08
N SER A 14 26.34 -8.53 -0.27
CA SER A 14 26.82 -9.89 -0.03
C SER A 14 26.93 -10.24 1.46
N ASN A 15 27.30 -9.27 2.30
CA ASN A 15 27.37 -9.45 3.75
C ASN A 15 25.99 -9.46 4.43
N GLN A 16 25.02 -8.67 3.94
CA GLN A 16 23.65 -8.70 4.43
C GLN A 16 22.96 -10.03 4.08
N TYR A 17 23.15 -10.55 2.87
CA TYR A 17 22.66 -11.89 2.49
C TYR A 17 23.20 -13.00 3.40
N LYS A 18 24.50 -12.94 3.73
CA LYS A 18 25.14 -13.88 4.67
C LYS A 18 24.57 -13.73 6.09
N TYR A 19 24.23 -12.51 6.51
CA TYR A 19 23.64 -12.28 7.84
C TYR A 19 22.22 -12.82 7.95
N VAL A 20 21.36 -12.61 6.94
CA VAL A 20 19.99 -13.15 6.88
C VAL A 20 20.03 -14.69 6.79
N LEU A 21 20.88 -15.26 5.92
CA LEU A 21 21.09 -16.71 5.84
C LEU A 21 21.65 -17.28 7.15
N ASN A 22 22.56 -16.58 7.82
CA ASN A 22 23.08 -17.00 9.11
C ASN A 22 22.07 -16.84 10.24
N THR A 23 21.18 -15.85 10.19
CA THR A 23 20.12 -15.68 11.19
C THR A 23 19.03 -16.72 10.99
N THR A 24 18.65 -17.05 9.75
CA THR A 24 17.74 -18.16 9.44
C THR A 24 18.37 -19.51 9.70
N ASN A 25 19.66 -19.70 9.39
CA ASN A 25 20.38 -20.93 9.72
C ASN A 25 20.62 -21.07 11.23
N LYS A 26 20.99 -20.00 11.95
CA LYS A 26 21.04 -20.02 13.43
C LYS A 26 19.69 -20.27 14.08
N LEU A 27 18.59 -19.83 13.47
CA LEU A 27 17.23 -20.20 13.89
C LEU A 27 16.92 -21.67 13.56
N GLN A 28 17.52 -22.22 12.50
CA GLN A 28 17.42 -23.64 12.16
C GLN A 28 18.37 -24.52 13.00
N GLU A 29 19.59 -24.10 13.27
CA GLU A 29 20.59 -24.81 14.09
C GLU A 29 20.19 -24.86 15.57
N ARG A 30 19.52 -23.84 16.10
CA ARG A 30 18.88 -23.89 17.43
C ARG A 30 17.72 -24.90 17.52
N ARG A 31 17.21 -25.39 16.36
CA ARG A 31 16.17 -26.41 16.27
C ARG A 31 16.66 -27.83 16.54
N THR A 32 17.96 -28.10 16.51
CA THR A 32 18.50 -29.45 16.69
C THR A 32 18.87 -29.77 18.14
N SER A 33 18.94 -28.78 19.04
CA SER A 33 19.38 -29.01 20.43
C SER A 33 18.30 -28.84 21.50
N ASP A 34 17.11 -28.34 21.15
CA ASP A 34 16.03 -28.22 22.15
C ASP A 34 14.66 -28.55 21.53
N ARG A 35 14.02 -29.60 22.05
CA ARG A 35 12.71 -30.13 21.62
C ARG A 35 11.51 -29.29 22.12
N SER A 36 11.65 -28.01 22.37
CA SER A 36 10.55 -27.09 22.58
C SER A 36 10.33 -26.28 21.31
N LYS A 37 9.41 -26.74 20.47
CA LYS A 37 9.01 -26.17 19.17
C LYS A 37 8.48 -24.74 19.33
N CYS A 38 9.32 -23.74 19.24
CA CYS A 38 8.88 -22.41 18.84
C CYS A 38 8.86 -22.34 17.30
N THR A 39 7.92 -23.05 16.68
CA THR A 39 7.65 -22.92 15.25
C THR A 39 6.91 -21.60 15.06
N PHE A 40 7.60 -20.56 14.57
CA PHE A 40 6.91 -19.37 14.06
C PHE A 40 5.84 -19.85 13.07
N ARG A 41 4.58 -19.46 13.32
CA ARG A 41 3.51 -19.78 12.38
C ARG A 41 3.77 -19.03 11.07
N ASP A 42 3.35 -19.58 9.95
CA ASP A 42 3.49 -18.89 8.65
C ASP A 42 2.77 -17.53 8.63
N SER A 43 1.68 -17.39 9.43
CA SER A 43 1.01 -16.10 9.67
C SER A 43 1.94 -15.04 10.28
N ASP A 44 2.79 -15.44 11.23
CA ASP A 44 3.70 -14.52 11.93
C ASP A 44 4.85 -14.09 11.00
N LEU A 45 5.33 -15.03 10.17
CA LEU A 45 6.34 -14.73 9.15
C LEU A 45 5.79 -13.78 8.06
N ARG A 46 4.51 -13.94 7.64
CA ARG A 46 3.84 -13.01 6.72
C ARG A 46 3.74 -11.61 7.33
N SER A 47 3.27 -11.53 8.57
CA SER A 47 3.14 -10.26 9.29
C SER A 47 4.49 -9.58 9.46
N PHE A 48 5.54 -10.35 9.76
CA PHE A 48 6.89 -9.83 9.90
C PHE A 48 7.46 -9.33 8.56
N ALA A 49 7.25 -10.06 7.46
CA ALA A 49 7.66 -9.62 6.13
C ALA A 49 6.99 -8.28 5.74
N LEU A 50 5.68 -8.13 6.00
CA LEU A 50 4.97 -6.88 5.74
C LEU A 50 5.50 -5.73 6.61
N LYS A 51 5.87 -6.00 7.87
CA LYS A 51 6.48 -5.00 8.75
C LYS A 51 7.87 -4.58 8.25
N LEU A 52 8.70 -5.51 7.78
CA LEU A 52 9.99 -5.19 7.16
C LEU A 52 9.81 -4.30 5.93
N ALA A 53 8.83 -4.60 5.08
CA ALA A 53 8.53 -3.77 3.91
C ALA A 53 8.10 -2.35 4.30
N GLN A 54 7.31 -2.17 5.37
CA GLN A 54 6.94 -0.86 5.89
C GLN A 54 8.15 -0.05 6.39
N GLN A 55 9.21 -0.74 6.82
CA GLN A 55 10.48 -0.14 7.22
C GLN A 55 11.45 0.11 6.05
N GLY A 56 11.05 -0.24 4.81
CA GLY A 56 11.91 -0.13 3.62
C GLY A 56 12.84 -1.32 3.38
N ASN A 57 12.81 -2.35 4.25
CA ASN A 57 13.64 -3.55 4.15
C ASN A 57 13.04 -4.55 3.14
N TYR A 58 12.89 -4.13 1.88
CA TYR A 58 12.21 -4.90 0.84
C TYR A 58 12.90 -6.23 0.51
N THR A 59 14.23 -6.25 0.44
CA THR A 59 15.01 -7.46 0.11
C THR A 59 14.75 -8.61 1.09
N GLU A 60 14.78 -8.31 2.39
CA GLU A 60 14.53 -9.29 3.45
C GLU A 60 13.08 -9.75 3.44
N ALA A 61 12.14 -8.83 3.25
CA ALA A 61 10.72 -9.13 3.15
C ALA A 61 10.41 -10.07 1.97
N ILE A 62 10.98 -9.81 0.80
CA ILE A 62 10.87 -10.65 -0.40
C ILE A 62 11.47 -12.04 -0.15
N ALA A 63 12.63 -12.13 0.50
CA ALA A 63 13.27 -13.40 0.81
C ALA A 63 12.39 -14.28 1.72
N LEU A 64 11.79 -13.68 2.76
CA LEU A 64 10.88 -14.39 3.68
C LEU A 64 9.63 -14.93 2.96
N LEU A 65 8.98 -14.10 2.13
CA LEU A 65 7.80 -14.53 1.37
C LEU A 65 8.17 -15.58 0.31
N SER A 66 9.36 -15.49 -0.30
CA SER A 66 9.86 -16.50 -1.23
C SER A 66 10.09 -17.85 -0.55
N GLN A 67 10.56 -17.85 0.69
CA GLN A 67 10.64 -19.08 1.50
C GLN A 67 9.27 -19.65 1.81
N LEU A 68 8.26 -18.83 2.11
CA LEU A 68 6.90 -19.28 2.34
C LEU A 68 6.29 -19.87 1.06
N ILE A 69 6.49 -19.22 -0.08
CA ILE A 69 6.05 -19.74 -1.39
C ILE A 69 6.74 -21.07 -1.73
N TYR A 70 8.03 -21.20 -1.44
CA TYR A 70 8.73 -22.49 -1.64
C TYR A 70 8.14 -23.62 -0.82
N ARG A 71 7.71 -23.35 0.44
CA ARG A 71 7.06 -24.34 1.30
C ARG A 71 5.61 -24.61 0.89
N HIS A 72 4.90 -23.57 0.43
CA HIS A 72 3.47 -23.59 0.11
C HIS A 72 3.21 -22.97 -1.26
N PRO A 73 3.58 -23.62 -2.38
CA PRO A 73 3.54 -23.04 -3.73
C PRO A 73 2.12 -22.74 -4.25
N HIS A 74 1.09 -23.22 -3.56
CA HIS A 74 -0.31 -22.95 -3.92
C HIS A 74 -0.97 -21.89 -3.04
N ASN A 75 -0.23 -21.19 -2.19
CA ASN A 75 -0.79 -20.15 -1.34
C ASN A 75 -0.84 -18.80 -2.06
N ALA A 76 -2.01 -18.44 -2.59
CA ALA A 76 -2.25 -17.19 -3.31
C ALA A 76 -1.90 -15.93 -2.50
N VAL A 77 -2.08 -15.97 -1.16
CA VAL A 77 -1.82 -14.83 -0.29
C VAL A 77 -0.33 -14.47 -0.26
N ASP A 78 0.55 -15.47 -0.30
CA ASP A 78 2.00 -15.23 -0.26
C ASP A 78 2.50 -14.57 -1.56
N TYR A 79 1.98 -14.98 -2.71
CA TYR A 79 2.23 -14.30 -3.99
C TYR A 79 1.69 -12.87 -3.98
N ASN A 80 0.45 -12.67 -3.54
CA ASN A 80 -0.12 -11.32 -3.44
C ASN A 80 0.72 -10.38 -2.55
N ASN A 81 1.18 -10.88 -1.40
CA ASN A 81 1.98 -10.09 -0.48
C ASN A 81 3.38 -9.81 -1.05
N ARG A 82 4.01 -10.78 -1.72
CA ARG A 82 5.31 -10.55 -2.37
C ARG A 82 5.18 -9.59 -3.55
N GLY A 83 4.11 -9.72 -4.34
CA GLY A 83 3.77 -8.76 -5.40
C GLY A 83 3.61 -7.33 -4.88
N LEU A 84 2.95 -7.15 -3.73
CA LEU A 84 2.84 -5.83 -3.08
C LEU A 84 4.22 -5.26 -2.73
N ILE A 85 5.12 -6.08 -2.20
CA ILE A 85 6.46 -5.64 -1.84
C ILE A 85 7.31 -5.35 -3.08
N TYR A 86 7.21 -6.16 -4.15
CA TYR A 86 7.83 -5.85 -5.44
C TYR A 86 7.33 -4.53 -6.02
N PHE A 87 6.04 -4.23 -5.89
CA PHE A 87 5.49 -2.96 -6.34
C PHE A 87 6.07 -1.78 -5.55
N GLN A 88 6.15 -1.90 -4.23
CA GLN A 88 6.73 -0.88 -3.35
C GLN A 88 8.24 -0.67 -3.58
N SER A 89 8.97 -1.71 -3.93
CA SER A 89 10.41 -1.64 -4.26
C SER A 89 10.69 -1.16 -5.69
N GLY A 90 9.63 -0.93 -6.51
CA GLY A 90 9.78 -0.50 -7.90
C GLY A 90 9.93 -1.63 -8.93
N GLU A 91 9.94 -2.90 -8.48
CA GLU A 91 10.07 -4.07 -9.36
C GLU A 91 8.73 -4.44 -10.02
N ARG A 92 8.19 -3.52 -10.83
CA ARG A 92 6.82 -3.55 -11.36
C ARG A 92 6.48 -4.85 -12.10
N GLN A 93 7.37 -5.37 -12.93
CA GLN A 93 7.09 -6.59 -13.72
C GLN A 93 6.94 -7.83 -12.82
N LYS A 94 7.76 -7.93 -11.79
CA LYS A 94 7.66 -9.03 -10.81
C LYS A 94 6.37 -8.92 -10.00
N ALA A 95 5.96 -7.69 -9.63
CA ALA A 95 4.70 -7.44 -8.95
C ALA A 95 3.50 -7.96 -9.77
N LEU A 96 3.41 -7.58 -11.05
CA LEU A 96 2.33 -8.03 -11.93
C LEU A 96 2.31 -9.56 -12.09
N SER A 97 3.48 -10.17 -12.26
CA SER A 97 3.59 -11.62 -12.35
C SER A 97 3.06 -12.33 -11.11
N ASP A 98 3.40 -11.82 -9.93
CA ASP A 98 2.95 -12.38 -8.66
C ASP A 98 1.44 -12.17 -8.43
N TYR A 99 0.88 -10.99 -8.77
CA TYR A 99 -0.56 -10.76 -8.70
C TYR A 99 -1.34 -11.70 -9.63
N ASN A 100 -0.87 -11.89 -10.87
CA ASN A 100 -1.49 -12.82 -11.81
C ASN A 100 -1.42 -14.26 -11.30
N THR A 101 -0.32 -14.66 -10.70
CA THR A 101 -0.18 -15.98 -10.09
C THR A 101 -1.14 -16.14 -8.90
N ALA A 102 -1.25 -15.13 -8.04
CA ALA A 102 -2.18 -15.13 -6.92
C ALA A 102 -3.63 -15.31 -7.40
N LEU A 103 -4.05 -14.58 -8.43
CA LEU A 103 -5.41 -14.65 -9.00
C LEU A 103 -5.67 -15.95 -9.76
N LYS A 104 -4.64 -16.55 -10.36
CA LYS A 104 -4.74 -17.89 -10.97
C LYS A 104 -4.95 -18.97 -9.90
N LEU A 105 -4.28 -18.84 -8.77
CA LEU A 105 -4.41 -19.78 -7.64
C LEU A 105 -5.71 -19.57 -6.85
N ASN A 106 -6.13 -18.31 -6.67
CA ASN A 106 -7.38 -17.97 -6.00
C ASN A 106 -8.08 -16.80 -6.70
N PRO A 107 -9.04 -17.07 -7.60
CA PRO A 107 -9.83 -16.04 -8.31
C PRO A 107 -10.78 -15.23 -7.42
N TYR A 108 -10.89 -15.57 -6.14
CA TYR A 108 -11.75 -14.88 -5.16
C TYR A 108 -10.95 -14.02 -4.17
N LEU A 109 -9.66 -13.81 -4.43
CA LEU A 109 -8.80 -13.02 -3.55
C LEU A 109 -8.96 -11.51 -3.86
N ALA A 110 -9.93 -10.86 -3.22
CA ALA A 110 -10.23 -9.43 -3.42
C ALA A 110 -9.01 -8.51 -3.27
N SER A 111 -8.11 -8.81 -2.31
CA SER A 111 -6.89 -8.01 -2.11
C SER A 111 -5.92 -8.07 -3.30
N ALA A 112 -5.88 -9.19 -4.03
CA ALA A 112 -5.01 -9.30 -5.21
C ALA A 112 -5.55 -8.49 -6.39
N TYR A 113 -6.87 -8.45 -6.58
CA TYR A 113 -7.49 -7.55 -7.55
C TYR A 113 -7.20 -6.08 -7.20
N ASN A 114 -7.44 -5.65 -5.95
CA ASN A 114 -7.12 -4.29 -5.52
C ASN A 114 -5.64 -3.93 -5.75
N ASN A 115 -4.71 -4.83 -5.44
CA ASN A 115 -3.29 -4.56 -5.61
C ASN A 115 -2.88 -4.52 -7.08
N ARG A 116 -3.47 -5.38 -7.93
CA ARG A 116 -3.24 -5.37 -9.38
C ARG A 116 -3.87 -4.11 -10.01
N ALA A 117 -5.03 -3.68 -9.54
CA ALA A 117 -5.62 -2.42 -9.94
C ALA A 117 -4.70 -1.21 -9.62
N ASN A 118 -4.12 -1.17 -8.42
CA ASN A 118 -3.13 -0.14 -8.07
C ASN A 118 -1.92 -0.15 -9.02
N TYR A 119 -1.48 -1.33 -9.44
CA TYR A 119 -0.42 -1.45 -10.44
C TYR A 119 -0.86 -0.83 -11.78
N TYR A 120 -2.04 -1.19 -12.30
CA TYR A 120 -2.54 -0.65 -13.56
C TYR A 120 -2.77 0.87 -13.50
N ALA A 121 -3.32 1.37 -12.40
CA ALA A 121 -3.49 2.81 -12.18
C ALA A 121 -2.13 3.55 -12.20
N ALA A 122 -1.11 3.00 -11.56
CA ALA A 122 0.25 3.55 -11.59
C ALA A 122 0.94 3.46 -12.96
N CYS A 123 0.44 2.62 -13.87
CA CYS A 123 0.88 2.54 -15.27
C CYS A 123 0.04 3.45 -16.20
N GLY A 124 -0.99 4.14 -15.69
CA GLY A 124 -1.92 4.95 -16.49
C GLY A 124 -3.02 4.15 -17.17
N GLU A 125 -3.10 2.85 -16.95
CA GLU A 125 -4.12 1.96 -17.50
C GLU A 125 -5.41 2.02 -16.66
N LEU A 126 -6.00 3.22 -16.57
CA LEU A 126 -7.06 3.54 -15.61
C LEU A 126 -8.32 2.70 -15.82
N ALA A 127 -8.71 2.43 -17.07
CA ALA A 127 -9.87 1.59 -17.36
C ALA A 127 -9.70 0.13 -16.88
N VAL A 128 -8.49 -0.43 -17.04
CA VAL A 128 -8.17 -1.78 -16.54
C VAL A 128 -8.14 -1.79 -15.01
N ALA A 129 -7.61 -0.72 -14.41
CA ALA A 129 -7.61 -0.58 -12.95
C ALA A 129 -9.04 -0.56 -12.38
N LEU A 130 -9.96 0.19 -13.00
CA LEU A 130 -11.37 0.26 -12.59
C LEU A 130 -12.02 -1.12 -12.60
N ALA A 131 -11.83 -1.92 -13.66
CA ALA A 131 -12.38 -3.27 -13.74
C ALA A 131 -11.88 -4.19 -12.62
N ASP A 132 -10.61 -4.08 -12.25
CA ASP A 132 -10.06 -4.85 -11.14
C ASP A 132 -10.56 -4.36 -9.77
N TYR A 133 -10.74 -3.03 -9.58
CA TYR A 133 -11.37 -2.51 -8.36
C TYR A 133 -12.83 -2.96 -8.24
N ASP A 134 -13.60 -2.96 -9.33
CA ASP A 134 -14.97 -3.46 -9.35
C ASP A 134 -15.00 -4.92 -8.90
N ARG A 135 -14.10 -5.73 -9.43
CA ARG A 135 -14.00 -7.13 -9.03
C ARG A 135 -13.61 -7.30 -7.56
N ALA A 136 -12.72 -6.45 -7.03
CA ALA A 136 -12.36 -6.47 -5.62
C ALA A 136 -13.54 -6.13 -4.72
N ILE A 137 -14.36 -5.15 -5.12
CA ILE A 137 -15.56 -4.70 -4.40
C ILE A 137 -16.67 -5.75 -4.47
N ASP A 138 -16.93 -6.35 -5.63
CA ASP A 138 -17.89 -7.45 -5.79
C ASP A 138 -17.58 -8.61 -4.86
N LEU A 139 -16.30 -8.99 -4.75
CA LEU A 139 -15.85 -10.07 -3.90
C LEU A 139 -15.88 -9.70 -2.41
N LYS A 140 -15.64 -8.45 -2.09
CA LYS A 140 -15.62 -7.95 -0.71
C LYS A 140 -16.14 -6.52 -0.64
N PRO A 141 -17.48 -6.31 -0.52
CA PRO A 141 -18.08 -4.97 -0.47
C PRO A 141 -17.54 -4.07 0.63
N HIS A 142 -17.05 -4.62 1.73
CA HIS A 142 -16.42 -3.87 2.83
C HIS A 142 -14.92 -3.63 2.64
N HIS A 143 -14.40 -3.74 1.41
CA HIS A 143 -13.00 -3.48 1.12
C HIS A 143 -12.75 -1.98 0.95
N VAL A 144 -12.69 -1.25 2.06
CA VAL A 144 -12.61 0.22 2.09
C VAL A 144 -11.53 0.77 1.16
N ARG A 145 -10.34 0.15 1.13
CA ARG A 145 -9.26 0.61 0.25
C ARG A 145 -9.59 0.49 -1.24
N ALA A 146 -10.39 -0.50 -1.65
CA ALA A 146 -10.80 -0.62 -3.05
C ALA A 146 -11.74 0.53 -3.46
N TRP A 147 -12.67 0.91 -2.58
CA TRP A 147 -13.52 2.08 -2.78
C TRP A 147 -12.70 3.37 -2.90
N ILE A 148 -11.77 3.59 -1.96
CA ILE A 148 -10.89 4.77 -1.97
C ILE A 148 -10.06 4.84 -3.27
N ASN A 149 -9.39 3.74 -3.63
CA ASN A 149 -8.51 3.70 -4.79
C ASN A 149 -9.30 3.85 -6.11
N ARG A 150 -10.51 3.27 -6.18
CA ARG A 150 -11.41 3.45 -7.32
C ARG A 150 -11.85 4.93 -7.42
N GLY A 151 -12.19 5.56 -6.30
CA GLY A 151 -12.51 6.98 -6.26
C GLY A 151 -11.35 7.88 -6.73
N ILE A 152 -10.12 7.58 -6.28
CA ILE A 152 -8.92 8.28 -6.76
C ILE A 152 -8.76 8.10 -8.29
N THR A 153 -8.98 6.89 -8.80
CA THR A 153 -8.88 6.60 -10.24
C THR A 153 -9.95 7.35 -11.05
N TRP A 154 -11.19 7.45 -10.56
CA TRP A 154 -12.24 8.25 -11.17
C TRP A 154 -11.88 9.74 -11.18
N ARG A 155 -11.35 10.27 -10.08
CA ARG A 155 -10.84 11.64 -10.03
C ARG A 155 -9.74 11.89 -11.07
N ASP A 156 -8.81 10.95 -11.22
CA ASP A 156 -7.69 11.08 -12.17
C ASP A 156 -8.19 11.01 -13.63
N LEU A 157 -9.38 10.44 -13.87
CA LEU A 157 -10.12 10.52 -15.14
C LEU A 157 -10.93 11.82 -15.30
N GLY A 158 -10.96 12.71 -14.30
CA GLY A 158 -11.78 13.92 -14.29
C GLY A 158 -13.26 13.67 -13.99
N GLN A 159 -13.64 12.46 -13.64
CA GLN A 159 -15.00 12.08 -13.26
C GLN A 159 -15.18 12.30 -11.75
N TYR A 160 -15.41 13.58 -11.40
CA TYR A 160 -15.37 14.03 -9.99
C TYR A 160 -16.57 13.52 -9.19
N GLN A 161 -17.77 13.45 -9.80
CA GLN A 161 -18.95 12.95 -9.11
C GLN A 161 -18.81 11.47 -8.74
N GLU A 162 -18.35 10.64 -9.69
CA GLU A 162 -18.10 9.21 -9.46
C GLU A 162 -17.02 9.01 -8.38
N ALA A 163 -16.01 9.88 -8.34
CA ALA A 163 -14.99 9.83 -7.30
C ALA A 163 -15.60 10.12 -5.92
N ILE A 164 -16.45 11.15 -5.80
CA ILE A 164 -17.11 11.52 -4.55
C ILE A 164 -18.02 10.40 -4.06
N ASP A 165 -18.84 9.81 -4.95
CA ASP A 165 -19.72 8.70 -4.61
C ASP A 165 -18.95 7.51 -4.01
N ASN A 166 -17.77 7.24 -4.54
CA ASN A 166 -16.90 6.20 -4.01
C ASN A 166 -16.35 6.52 -2.61
N PHE A 167 -15.97 7.77 -2.36
CA PHE A 167 -15.53 8.20 -1.04
C PHE A 167 -16.67 8.21 -0.04
N ASP A 168 -17.88 8.57 -0.45
CA ASP A 168 -19.09 8.53 0.39
C ASP A 168 -19.38 7.10 0.85
N VAL A 169 -19.33 6.14 -0.06
CA VAL A 169 -19.48 4.73 0.31
C VAL A 169 -18.35 4.29 1.25
N ALA A 170 -17.11 4.71 0.99
CA ALA A 170 -15.98 4.36 1.85
C ALA A 170 -16.15 4.89 3.29
N LEU A 171 -16.72 6.08 3.46
CA LEU A 171 -17.01 6.69 4.77
C LEU A 171 -18.04 5.89 5.58
N LEU A 172 -18.99 5.19 4.94
CA LEU A 172 -19.99 4.39 5.66
C LEU A 172 -19.38 3.24 6.47
N PHE A 173 -18.14 2.85 6.17
CA PHE A 173 -17.45 1.77 6.89
C PHE A 173 -16.70 2.25 8.14
N GLY A 174 -16.63 3.54 8.42
CA GLY A 174 -15.98 4.10 9.61
C GLY A 174 -14.49 3.82 9.76
N GLN A 175 -13.79 3.56 8.64
CA GLN A 175 -12.36 3.27 8.63
C GLN A 175 -11.63 4.30 7.77
N LEU A 176 -10.42 4.69 8.19
CA LEU A 176 -9.57 5.62 7.43
C LEU A 176 -10.22 6.99 7.16
N GLU A 177 -11.19 7.40 7.98
CA GLU A 177 -12.01 8.61 7.77
C GLU A 177 -11.16 9.85 7.45
N GLY A 178 -10.12 10.13 8.25
CA GLY A 178 -9.25 11.28 8.02
C GLY A 178 -8.58 11.27 6.63
N TYR A 179 -8.22 10.09 6.13
CA TYR A 179 -7.67 9.95 4.79
C TYR A 179 -8.76 10.11 3.71
N ILE A 180 -9.95 9.55 3.93
CA ILE A 180 -11.07 9.65 2.98
C ILE A 180 -11.54 11.10 2.86
N TRP A 181 -11.73 11.81 3.99
CA TRP A 181 -12.04 13.24 3.98
C TRP A 181 -10.98 14.05 3.23
N ALA A 182 -9.68 13.72 3.39
CA ALA A 182 -8.60 14.38 2.67
C ALA A 182 -8.69 14.18 1.15
N GLU A 183 -8.95 12.95 0.69
CA GLU A 183 -9.05 12.64 -0.74
C GLU A 183 -10.34 13.17 -1.37
N ARG A 184 -11.47 13.16 -0.65
CA ARG A 184 -12.72 13.75 -1.12
C ARG A 184 -12.62 15.27 -1.18
N GLY A 185 -12.04 15.91 -0.18
CA GLY A 185 -11.76 17.34 -0.18
C GLY A 185 -10.86 17.77 -1.34
N ARG A 186 -9.82 16.95 -1.65
CA ARG A 186 -8.99 17.18 -2.84
C ARG A 186 -9.80 17.07 -4.13
N THR A 187 -10.77 16.18 -4.19
CA THR A 187 -11.63 16.00 -5.37
C THR A 187 -12.54 17.22 -5.53
N TYR A 188 -13.18 17.69 -4.47
CA TYR A 188 -13.96 18.93 -4.50
C TYR A 188 -13.10 20.17 -4.91
N HIS A 189 -11.88 20.25 -4.39
CA HIS A 189 -10.96 21.33 -4.76
C HIS A 189 -10.65 21.31 -6.27
N LEU A 190 -10.34 20.15 -6.85
CA LEU A 190 -10.07 20.01 -8.28
C LEU A 190 -11.33 20.25 -9.13
N TRP A 191 -12.51 19.98 -8.58
CA TRP A 191 -13.80 20.24 -9.25
C TRP A 191 -14.24 21.71 -9.16
N GLY A 192 -13.61 22.51 -8.29
CA GLY A 192 -13.94 23.91 -8.08
C GLY A 192 -14.99 24.16 -7.00
N ASP A 193 -15.43 23.13 -6.26
CA ASP A 193 -16.30 23.32 -5.09
C ASP A 193 -15.46 23.55 -3.83
N TRP A 194 -15.02 24.79 -3.68
CA TRP A 194 -14.12 25.20 -2.59
C TRP A 194 -14.79 25.11 -1.20
N ASN A 195 -16.10 25.31 -1.12
CA ASN A 195 -16.81 25.21 0.15
C ASN A 195 -16.80 23.79 0.69
N CYS A 196 -17.11 22.82 -0.15
CA CYS A 196 -17.05 21.41 0.19
C CYS A 196 -15.60 20.95 0.46
N ALA A 197 -14.64 21.45 -0.32
CA ALA A 197 -13.22 21.16 -0.10
C ALA A 197 -12.74 21.63 1.28
N ILE A 198 -13.04 22.87 1.66
CA ILE A 198 -12.70 23.47 2.97
C ILE A 198 -13.32 22.64 4.11
N ALA A 199 -14.60 22.28 3.97
CA ALA A 199 -15.29 21.51 4.96
C ALA A 199 -14.64 20.13 5.19
N ASP A 200 -14.28 19.44 4.11
CA ASP A 200 -13.67 18.12 4.19
C ASP A 200 -12.22 18.18 4.70
N TYR A 201 -11.42 19.17 4.29
CA TYR A 201 -10.07 19.34 4.83
C TYR A 201 -10.08 19.62 6.34
N ARG A 202 -11.05 20.41 6.85
CA ARG A 202 -11.21 20.63 8.28
C ARG A 202 -11.58 19.35 9.02
N ARG A 203 -12.50 18.53 8.49
CA ARG A 203 -12.85 17.22 9.06
C ARG A 203 -11.64 16.28 9.10
N ALA A 204 -10.89 16.21 8.00
CA ALA A 204 -9.67 15.41 7.93
C ALA A 204 -8.66 15.83 9.00
N LEU A 205 -8.41 17.14 9.16
CA LEU A 205 -7.49 17.66 10.18
C LEU A 205 -7.96 17.34 11.61
N THR A 206 -9.26 17.43 11.88
CA THR A 206 -9.83 17.06 13.20
C THR A 206 -9.58 15.58 13.51
N GLN A 207 -9.85 14.70 12.55
CA GLN A 207 -9.63 13.26 12.73
C GLN A 207 -8.13 12.90 12.87
N LEU A 208 -7.26 13.56 12.13
CA LEU A 208 -5.82 13.34 12.23
C LEU A 208 -5.24 13.85 13.56
N SER A 209 -5.84 14.88 14.16
CA SER A 209 -5.40 15.43 15.45
C SER A 209 -5.86 14.62 16.65
N SER A 210 -7.02 13.93 16.56
CA SER A 210 -7.57 13.13 17.66
C SER A 210 -6.81 11.84 17.95
N LEU A 211 -5.97 11.41 17.02
CA LEU A 211 -5.18 10.18 17.12
C LEU A 211 -3.72 10.52 17.47
N ASP A 212 -3.49 10.87 18.71
CA ASP A 212 -2.22 11.37 19.23
C ASP A 212 -1.10 10.29 19.23
N ASN A 213 -0.57 10.03 18.05
CA ASN A 213 0.67 9.25 17.83
C ASN A 213 1.63 10.08 16.97
N SER A 214 2.40 10.94 17.64
CA SER A 214 3.41 11.84 17.04
C SER A 214 4.53 11.16 16.25
N GLN A 215 4.52 9.83 16.14
CA GLN A 215 5.56 9.05 15.47
C GLN A 215 5.22 8.60 14.04
N ASP A 216 4.00 8.82 13.55
CA ASP A 216 3.63 8.45 12.17
C ASP A 216 3.96 9.58 11.19
N ILE A 217 5.13 9.47 10.56
CA ILE A 217 5.66 10.43 9.59
C ILE A 217 4.67 10.64 8.43
N SER A 218 3.98 9.60 7.99
CA SER A 218 3.01 9.68 6.87
C SER A 218 1.82 10.56 7.25
N ARG A 219 1.36 10.42 8.49
CA ARG A 219 0.26 11.22 9.05
C ARG A 219 0.65 12.69 9.23
N CYS A 220 1.86 12.94 9.76
CA CYS A 220 2.38 14.31 9.88
C CYS A 220 2.51 14.99 8.51
N ARG A 221 2.97 14.27 7.49
CA ARG A 221 3.07 14.78 6.12
C ARG A 221 1.69 15.10 5.55
N LEU A 222 0.71 14.21 5.70
CA LEU A 222 -0.65 14.45 5.24
C LEU A 222 -1.26 15.68 5.91
N ARG A 223 -1.12 15.80 7.23
CA ARG A 223 -1.59 16.96 7.99
C ARG A 223 -1.02 18.26 7.44
N LEU A 224 0.30 18.36 7.27
CA LEU A 224 0.95 19.55 6.71
C LEU A 224 0.45 19.89 5.30
N GLN A 225 0.25 18.88 4.45
CA GLN A 225 -0.31 19.08 3.12
C GLN A 225 -1.73 19.65 3.16
N LEU A 226 -2.56 19.17 4.09
CA LEU A 226 -3.93 19.66 4.25
C LEU A 226 -3.98 21.09 4.80
N GLU A 227 -3.12 21.41 5.78
CA GLU A 227 -3.00 22.78 6.31
C GLU A 227 -2.60 23.77 5.21
N ASN A 228 -1.63 23.41 4.37
CA ASN A 228 -1.21 24.26 3.24
C ASN A 228 -2.35 24.48 2.24
N ARG A 229 -3.01 23.40 1.79
CA ARG A 229 -4.14 23.51 0.84
C ARG A 229 -5.30 24.31 1.40
N LEU A 230 -5.61 24.14 2.69
CA LEU A 230 -6.67 24.92 3.35
C LEU A 230 -6.32 26.41 3.39
N ASN A 231 -5.07 26.77 3.69
CA ASN A 231 -4.61 28.15 3.70
C ASN A 231 -4.66 28.77 2.31
N GLU A 232 -4.27 28.04 1.26
CA GLU A 232 -4.39 28.47 -0.13
C GLU A 232 -5.85 28.83 -0.48
N LEU A 233 -6.79 27.92 -0.24
CA LEU A 233 -8.22 28.16 -0.51
C LEU A 233 -8.81 29.33 0.28
N LEU A 234 -8.40 29.52 1.54
CA LEU A 234 -8.89 30.61 2.37
C LEU A 234 -8.34 31.97 1.91
N SER A 235 -7.13 32.02 1.37
CA SER A 235 -6.54 33.23 0.82
C SER A 235 -7.19 33.65 -0.50
N GLU A 236 -7.50 32.66 -1.37
CA GLU A 236 -8.19 32.91 -2.64
C GLU A 236 -9.67 33.33 -2.45
N SER A 237 -10.33 32.82 -1.41
CA SER A 237 -11.73 33.18 -1.09
C SER A 237 -11.86 34.57 -0.47
N ALA A 238 -10.76 35.21 -0.03
CA ALA A 238 -10.74 36.51 0.59
C ALA A 238 -10.35 37.65 -0.41
N SER A 239 -9.94 37.28 -1.61
CA SER A 239 -9.62 38.22 -2.72
C SER A 239 -10.77 38.39 -3.69
#